data_99c6a2cdfc3f196b31644957218ccf04
#
_entry.id   99c6a2cdfc3f196b31644957218ccf04
#
_cell.length_a   1.000
_cell.length_b   1.000
_cell.length_c   1.000
_cell.angle_alpha   90.00
_cell.angle_beta   90.00
_cell.angle_gamma   90.00
#
_symmetry.space_group_name_H-M   'P 1'
#
loop_
_entity.id
_entity.type
_entity.pdbx_description
1 polymer ?
#
loop_
_entity_poly.entity_id
_entity_poly.type
_entity_poly.pdbx_seq_one_letter_code
_entity_poly.pdbx_strand_id
1 'polypeptide(L)'
;VQLDSLDPFETEANQKLAFEQIQFGDLEFKEGNLSFAIRNGSDIEVEKLSMNGFGGLIGLGESTYSLDPAISRLLLDFDQVSGQKLANLFKDLDLRIDGNFSGEIPIAPSQDNLWDFVGGFLKLIEGGVGYYSWDANGLLTDTMDENDLLYGQTKLAEEALKQHEVDSMKLNFIVLDGKREII
;
A
#
# COMPACT_ATOMS: atom_id res chain seq x y z
N VAL A 1 10.99 -16.88 -22.42
CA VAL A 1 12.16 -16.89 -21.51
C VAL A 1 13.34 -17.46 -22.26
N GLN A 2 14.43 -16.72 -22.29
CA GLN A 2 15.70 -17.17 -22.85
C GLN A 2 16.61 -17.59 -21.70
N LEU A 3 17.30 -18.74 -21.87
CA LEU A 3 18.16 -19.30 -20.85
C LEU A 3 19.61 -18.97 -21.17
N ASP A 4 20.37 -18.63 -20.13
CA ASP A 4 21.81 -18.36 -20.19
C ASP A 4 22.58 -19.56 -19.66
N SER A 5 22.11 -20.19 -18.59
CA SER A 5 22.65 -21.41 -17.99
C SER A 5 21.54 -22.32 -17.46
N LEU A 6 21.84 -23.61 -17.33
CA LEU A 6 20.97 -24.62 -16.70
C LEU A 6 21.45 -25.03 -15.31
N ASP A 7 22.74 -24.83 -15.00
CA ASP A 7 23.32 -25.17 -13.71
C ASP A 7 24.45 -24.17 -13.35
N PRO A 8 24.25 -23.22 -12.46
CA PRO A 8 22.92 -22.86 -11.89
C PRO A 8 21.96 -22.39 -12.98
N PHE A 9 20.63 -22.49 -12.69
CA PHE A 9 19.60 -21.99 -13.61
C PHE A 9 19.66 -20.48 -13.70
N GLU A 10 19.93 -19.97 -14.90
CA GLU A 10 20.01 -18.53 -15.17
C GLU A 10 19.28 -18.16 -16.46
N THR A 11 18.77 -16.97 -16.54
CA THR A 11 18.18 -16.42 -17.76
C THR A 11 19.01 -15.26 -18.30
N GLU A 12 18.90 -15.00 -19.59
CA GLU A 12 19.36 -13.72 -20.12
C GLU A 12 18.69 -12.55 -19.36
N ALA A 13 19.31 -11.38 -19.39
CA ALA A 13 18.72 -10.15 -18.86
C ALA A 13 17.46 -9.76 -19.65
N ASN A 14 16.66 -8.87 -19.09
CA ASN A 14 15.48 -8.30 -19.75
C ASN A 14 14.42 -9.32 -20.20
N GLN A 15 14.25 -10.42 -19.46
CA GLN A 15 13.10 -11.27 -19.67
C GLN A 15 11.83 -10.50 -19.40
N LYS A 16 10.79 -10.71 -20.22
CA LYS A 16 9.54 -9.94 -20.11
C LYS A 16 8.38 -10.88 -19.81
N LEU A 17 7.58 -10.46 -18.83
CA LEU A 17 6.28 -11.02 -18.52
C LEU A 17 5.26 -9.88 -18.59
N ALA A 18 4.20 -10.08 -19.37
CA ALA A 18 3.07 -9.16 -19.40
C ALA A 18 1.80 -9.92 -19.02
N PHE A 19 0.89 -9.24 -18.34
CA PHE A 19 -0.44 -9.75 -18.03
C PHE A 19 -1.48 -8.66 -18.24
N GLU A 20 -2.66 -9.07 -18.70
CA GLU A 20 -3.78 -8.13 -18.89
C GLU A 20 -4.46 -7.83 -17.55
N GLN A 21 -4.62 -8.86 -16.72
CA GLN A 21 -5.31 -8.74 -15.44
C GLN A 21 -4.85 -9.84 -14.47
N ILE A 22 -4.63 -9.45 -13.21
CA ILE A 22 -4.45 -10.35 -12.08
C ILE A 22 -5.41 -9.93 -10.98
N GLN A 23 -6.03 -10.91 -10.32
CA GLN A 23 -6.92 -10.66 -9.20
C GLN A 23 -6.42 -11.38 -7.95
N PHE A 24 -6.33 -10.64 -6.85
CA PHE A 24 -6.00 -11.13 -5.51
C PHE A 24 -7.13 -10.78 -4.54
N GLY A 25 -8.02 -11.74 -4.26
CA GLY A 25 -9.23 -11.46 -3.49
C GLY A 25 -10.07 -10.38 -4.18
N ASP A 26 -10.29 -9.26 -3.49
CA ASP A 26 -11.00 -8.09 -4.02
C ASP A 26 -10.09 -7.09 -4.75
N LEU A 27 -8.77 -7.35 -4.78
CA LEU A 27 -7.79 -6.49 -5.45
C LEU A 27 -7.64 -6.88 -6.91
N GLU A 28 -7.80 -5.92 -7.80
CA GLU A 28 -7.62 -6.08 -9.23
C GLU A 28 -6.46 -5.23 -9.72
N PHE A 29 -5.53 -5.86 -10.44
CA PHE A 29 -4.39 -5.22 -11.11
C PHE A 29 -4.47 -5.49 -12.60
N LYS A 30 -4.18 -4.48 -13.41
CA LYS A 30 -4.30 -4.53 -14.88
C LYS A 30 -3.03 -4.06 -15.57
N GLU A 31 -2.87 -4.49 -16.82
CA GLU A 31 -1.83 -4.01 -17.74
C GLU A 31 -0.43 -4.12 -17.14
N GLY A 32 -0.16 -5.26 -16.47
CA GLY A 32 1.12 -5.48 -15.82
C GLY A 32 2.24 -5.83 -16.79
N ASN A 33 3.39 -5.21 -16.55
CA ASN A 33 4.63 -5.46 -17.28
C ASN A 33 5.77 -5.64 -16.28
N LEU A 34 6.45 -6.78 -16.36
CA LEU A 34 7.60 -7.13 -15.55
C LEU A 34 8.80 -7.41 -16.45
N SER A 35 9.91 -6.72 -16.19
CA SER A 35 11.22 -7.05 -16.76
C SER A 35 12.10 -7.63 -15.66
N PHE A 36 12.70 -8.79 -15.90
CA PHE A 36 13.45 -9.52 -14.89
C PHE A 36 14.56 -10.39 -15.47
N ALA A 37 15.45 -10.84 -14.61
CA ALA A 37 16.39 -11.93 -14.87
C ALA A 37 16.40 -12.89 -13.67
N ILE A 38 16.76 -14.16 -13.90
CA ILE A 38 17.00 -15.13 -12.83
C ILE A 38 18.51 -15.35 -12.75
N ARG A 39 19.06 -15.27 -11.53
CA ARG A 39 20.46 -15.47 -11.21
C ARG A 39 20.63 -16.54 -10.14
N ASN A 40 21.73 -17.26 -10.21
CA ASN A 40 22.11 -18.26 -9.21
C ASN A 40 21.00 -19.30 -8.91
N GLY A 41 20.08 -19.51 -9.83
CA GLY A 41 18.97 -20.45 -9.68
C GLY A 41 17.86 -20.01 -8.72
N SER A 42 18.05 -18.93 -7.94
CA SER A 42 17.13 -18.53 -6.87
C SER A 42 16.85 -17.03 -6.78
N ASP A 43 17.69 -16.21 -7.37
CA ASP A 43 17.57 -14.76 -7.25
C ASP A 43 16.84 -14.20 -8.47
N ILE A 44 15.78 -13.46 -8.26
CA ILE A 44 15.04 -12.76 -9.29
C ILE A 44 15.46 -11.29 -9.24
N GLU A 45 16.26 -10.89 -10.22
CA GLU A 45 16.57 -9.49 -10.44
C GLU A 45 15.41 -8.85 -11.18
N VAL A 46 14.67 -7.98 -10.50
CA VAL A 46 13.60 -7.17 -11.11
C VAL A 46 14.22 -5.88 -11.60
N GLU A 47 14.18 -5.65 -12.89
CA GLU A 47 14.61 -4.39 -13.50
C GLU A 47 13.51 -3.35 -13.42
N LYS A 48 12.27 -3.77 -13.68
CA LYS A 48 11.09 -2.92 -13.63
C LYS A 48 9.83 -3.74 -13.52
N LEU A 49 8.93 -3.34 -12.63
CA LEU A 49 7.53 -3.73 -12.64
C LEU A 49 6.67 -2.47 -12.79
N SER A 50 5.64 -2.54 -13.60
CA SER A 50 4.57 -1.54 -13.63
C SER A 50 3.22 -2.20 -13.86
N MET A 51 2.18 -1.75 -13.16
CA MET A 51 0.82 -2.23 -13.31
C MET A 51 -0.18 -1.17 -12.85
N ASN A 52 -1.38 -1.18 -13.42
CA ASN A 52 -2.46 -0.34 -12.96
C ASN A 52 -3.16 -1.00 -11.76
N GLY A 53 -3.34 -0.25 -10.68
CA GLY A 53 -4.03 -0.69 -9.48
C GLY A 53 -4.52 0.50 -8.66
N PHE A 54 -5.56 0.33 -7.87
CA PHE A 54 -6.16 1.39 -7.05
C PHE A 54 -6.51 2.68 -7.83
N GLY A 55 -6.66 2.61 -9.14
CA GLY A 55 -6.98 3.76 -9.98
C GLY A 55 -5.77 4.61 -10.39
N GLY A 56 -4.56 4.19 -10.06
CA GLY A 56 -3.29 4.78 -10.43
C GLY A 56 -2.30 3.73 -10.90
N LEU A 57 -1.04 4.10 -10.94
CA LEU A 57 0.08 3.24 -11.33
C LEU A 57 0.79 2.71 -10.08
N ILE A 58 1.15 1.43 -10.10
CA ILE A 58 2.00 0.79 -9.11
C ILE A 58 3.27 0.35 -9.83
N GLY A 59 4.41 0.74 -9.29
CA GLY A 59 5.73 0.44 -9.81
C GLY A 59 6.59 -0.32 -8.81
N LEU A 60 7.64 -0.92 -9.33
CA LEU A 60 8.78 -1.41 -8.59
C LEU A 60 10.00 -1.12 -9.45
N GLY A 61 10.95 -0.38 -8.88
CA GLY A 61 12.25 -0.13 -9.52
C GLY A 61 13.18 -1.32 -9.45
N GLU A 62 14.42 -1.11 -9.84
CA GLU A 62 15.46 -2.13 -9.75
C GLU A 62 15.57 -2.72 -8.35
N SER A 63 15.40 -4.03 -8.25
CA SER A 63 15.45 -4.76 -6.98
C SER A 63 15.82 -6.21 -7.21
N THR A 64 16.43 -6.83 -6.20
CA THR A 64 16.70 -8.27 -6.21
C THR A 64 15.81 -8.93 -5.18
N TYR A 65 15.05 -9.89 -5.64
CA TYR A 65 14.25 -10.78 -4.82
C TYR A 65 14.93 -12.13 -4.74
N SER A 66 15.31 -12.55 -3.54
CA SER A 66 15.79 -13.91 -3.31
C SER A 66 14.63 -14.81 -2.89
N LEU A 67 14.60 -16.05 -3.38
CA LEU A 67 13.66 -17.06 -2.88
C LEU A 67 13.94 -17.44 -1.42
N ASP A 68 15.07 -17.01 -0.84
CA ASP A 68 15.28 -17.04 0.61
C ASP A 68 14.46 -15.93 1.27
N PRO A 69 13.39 -16.27 1.99
CA PRO A 69 12.44 -15.28 2.54
C PRO A 69 13.07 -14.35 3.59
N ALA A 70 14.26 -14.68 4.13
CA ALA A 70 14.90 -13.87 5.16
C ALA A 70 15.44 -12.52 4.66
N ILE A 71 15.53 -12.29 3.34
CA ILE A 71 16.32 -11.18 2.77
C ILE A 71 15.48 -10.26 1.88
N SER A 72 14.25 -10.64 1.53
CA SER A 72 13.52 -9.95 0.46
C SER A 72 12.67 -8.81 0.96
N ARG A 73 13.01 -7.58 0.57
CA ARG A 73 12.14 -6.41 0.66
C ARG A 73 11.94 -5.84 -0.74
N LEU A 74 10.70 -5.52 -1.07
CA LEU A 74 10.36 -4.82 -2.29
C LEU A 74 9.84 -3.44 -1.92
N LEU A 75 10.29 -2.40 -2.62
CA LEU A 75 9.78 -1.05 -2.46
C LEU A 75 8.79 -0.77 -3.59
N LEU A 76 7.51 -0.78 -3.27
CA LEU A 76 6.47 -0.43 -4.22
C LEU A 76 6.29 1.08 -4.28
N ASP A 77 6.38 1.62 -5.50
CA ASP A 77 6.07 3.00 -5.82
C ASP A 77 4.60 3.11 -6.22
N PHE A 78 3.88 4.05 -5.64
CA PHE A 78 2.50 4.35 -5.96
C PHE A 78 2.41 5.74 -6.60
N ASP A 79 1.79 5.83 -7.76
CA ASP A 79 1.57 7.10 -8.44
C ASP A 79 0.10 7.30 -8.79
N GLN A 80 -0.47 8.41 -8.29
CA GLN A 80 -1.85 8.84 -8.51
C GLN A 80 -2.93 7.82 -8.09
N VAL A 81 -2.68 7.00 -7.07
CA VAL A 81 -3.67 6.03 -6.59
C VAL A 81 -4.81 6.71 -5.85
N SER A 82 -6.02 6.22 -6.05
CA SER A 82 -7.23 6.77 -5.42
C SER A 82 -7.28 6.46 -3.92
N GLY A 83 -7.41 7.51 -3.10
CA GLY A 83 -7.61 7.38 -1.66
C GLY A 83 -8.84 6.56 -1.30
N GLN A 84 -9.96 6.73 -2.03
CA GLN A 84 -11.18 5.96 -1.80
C GLN A 84 -10.98 4.45 -2.06
N LYS A 85 -10.22 4.10 -3.10
CA LYS A 85 -9.93 2.68 -3.36
C LYS A 85 -9.02 2.06 -2.30
N LEU A 86 -8.11 2.85 -1.73
CA LEU A 86 -7.31 2.43 -0.59
C LEU A 86 -8.16 2.29 0.68
N ALA A 87 -9.03 3.26 0.97
CA ALA A 87 -9.94 3.22 2.12
C ALA A 87 -10.86 1.98 2.09
N ASN A 88 -11.30 1.57 0.90
CA ASN A 88 -12.14 0.38 0.72
C ASN A 88 -11.46 -0.95 1.12
N LEU A 89 -10.13 -0.97 1.32
CA LEU A 89 -9.43 -2.12 1.88
C LEU A 89 -9.77 -2.33 3.37
N PHE A 90 -10.20 -1.28 4.04
CA PHE A 90 -10.52 -1.25 5.47
C PHE A 90 -12.03 -1.25 5.67
N LYS A 91 -12.70 -2.34 5.26
CA LYS A 91 -14.17 -2.46 5.21
C LYS A 91 -14.86 -2.23 6.55
N ASP A 92 -14.14 -2.45 7.65
CA ASP A 92 -14.66 -2.27 9.01
C ASP A 92 -14.59 -0.82 9.50
N LEU A 93 -13.92 0.05 8.73
CA LEU A 93 -13.85 1.48 9.02
C LEU A 93 -14.78 2.23 8.05
N ASP A 94 -15.70 3.02 8.60
CA ASP A 94 -16.49 3.96 7.80
C ASP A 94 -15.61 5.16 7.43
N LEU A 95 -14.62 4.87 6.57
CA LEU A 95 -13.57 5.79 6.17
C LEU A 95 -13.76 6.20 4.71
N ARG A 96 -13.88 7.47 4.47
CA ARG A 96 -13.88 8.05 3.14
C ARG A 96 -12.67 8.94 2.97
N ILE A 97 -11.89 8.65 1.94
CA ILE A 97 -10.72 9.43 1.54
C ILE A 97 -10.83 9.71 0.05
N ASP A 98 -11.17 10.94 -0.32
CA ASP A 98 -11.13 11.39 -1.70
C ASP A 98 -9.77 12.05 -1.97
N GLY A 99 -9.32 11.98 -3.21
CA GLY A 99 -8.05 12.49 -3.67
C GLY A 99 -7.13 11.40 -4.21
N ASN A 100 -6.06 11.84 -4.88
CA ASN A 100 -5.05 10.97 -5.43
C ASN A 100 -3.76 11.07 -4.61
N PHE A 101 -3.13 9.94 -4.39
CA PHE A 101 -1.97 9.80 -3.53
C PHE A 101 -0.79 9.22 -4.31
N SER A 102 0.41 9.67 -3.95
CA SER A 102 1.67 9.07 -4.43
C SER A 102 2.61 8.87 -3.26
N GLY A 103 3.47 7.86 -3.35
CA GLY A 103 4.45 7.54 -2.33
C GLY A 103 5.00 6.14 -2.45
N GLU A 104 5.59 5.66 -1.37
CA GLU A 104 6.36 4.40 -1.34
C GLU A 104 5.93 3.53 -0.17
N ILE A 105 5.72 2.24 -0.44
CA ILE A 105 5.38 1.24 0.57
C ILE A 105 6.34 0.05 0.43
N PRO A 106 7.29 -0.11 1.36
CA PRO A 106 8.09 -1.32 1.42
C PRO A 106 7.25 -2.50 1.90
N ILE A 107 7.36 -3.61 1.18
CA ILE A 107 6.73 -4.89 1.53
C ILE A 107 7.79 -5.95 1.76
N ALA A 108 7.49 -6.93 2.60
CA ALA A 108 8.34 -8.09 2.86
C ALA A 108 7.50 -9.36 3.01
N PRO A 109 8.09 -10.55 2.79
CA PRO A 109 7.42 -11.81 3.09
C PRO A 109 7.02 -11.89 4.55
N SER A 110 5.84 -12.44 4.81
CA SER A 110 5.27 -12.63 6.15
C SER A 110 4.94 -14.10 6.39
N GLN A 111 4.96 -14.53 7.65
CA GLN A 111 4.60 -15.89 8.00
C GLN A 111 3.11 -16.17 7.80
N ASP A 112 2.26 -15.15 8.00
CA ASP A 112 0.81 -15.29 7.95
C ASP A 112 0.24 -14.93 6.57
N ASN A 113 0.94 -14.09 5.81
CA ASN A 113 0.55 -13.64 4.48
C ASN A 113 1.74 -13.80 3.53
N LEU A 114 1.47 -13.93 2.23
CA LEU A 114 2.54 -13.99 1.23
C LEU A 114 3.44 -12.75 1.29
N TRP A 115 2.83 -11.58 1.49
CA TRP A 115 3.50 -10.28 1.56
C TRP A 115 2.79 -9.36 2.53
N ASP A 116 3.58 -8.54 3.21
CA ASP A 116 3.10 -7.57 4.18
C ASP A 116 3.86 -6.26 4.07
N PHE A 117 3.19 -5.13 4.35
CA PHE A 117 3.90 -3.86 4.45
C PHE A 117 4.73 -3.81 5.74
N VAL A 118 5.91 -3.23 5.64
CA VAL A 118 6.85 -3.07 6.76
C VAL A 118 7.13 -1.60 7.07
N GLY A 119 6.30 -0.72 6.54
CA GLY A 119 6.38 0.72 6.70
C GLY A 119 5.88 1.45 5.47
N GLY A 120 6.29 2.72 5.31
CA GLY A 120 6.03 3.50 4.12
C GLY A 120 5.07 4.67 4.32
N PHE A 121 4.78 5.36 3.25
CA PHE A 121 3.84 6.46 3.27
C PHE A 121 3.20 6.70 1.89
N LEU A 122 2.02 7.29 1.91
CA LEU A 122 1.38 7.90 0.75
C LEU A 122 1.02 9.35 1.09
N LYS A 123 1.25 10.27 0.15
CA LYS A 123 0.91 11.68 0.29
C LYS A 123 -0.12 12.08 -0.75
N LEU A 124 -1.05 12.95 -0.35
CA LEU A 124 -1.92 13.65 -1.29
C LEU A 124 -1.05 14.43 -2.29
N ILE A 125 -1.40 14.33 -3.57
CA ILE A 125 -0.65 14.99 -4.66
C ILE A 125 -0.75 16.50 -4.48
N GLU A 126 0.37 17.19 -4.69
CA GLU A 126 0.46 18.64 -4.58
C GLU A 126 -0.53 19.34 -5.52
N GLY A 127 -1.27 20.31 -4.99
CA GLY A 127 -2.35 21.01 -5.69
C GLY A 127 -3.64 20.20 -5.81
N GLY A 128 -3.69 18.98 -5.28
CA GLY A 128 -4.92 18.20 -5.14
C GLY A 128 -5.71 18.66 -3.91
N VAL A 129 -7.02 18.55 -4.00
CA VAL A 129 -7.91 18.71 -2.85
C VAL A 129 -8.33 17.32 -2.39
N GLY A 130 -8.07 17.02 -1.12
CA GLY A 130 -8.49 15.79 -0.49
C GLY A 130 -9.73 16.00 0.37
N TYR A 131 -10.59 15.00 0.42
CA TYR A 131 -11.67 14.92 1.40
C TYR A 131 -11.40 13.75 2.32
N TYR A 132 -11.53 14.01 3.61
CA TYR A 132 -11.49 13.00 4.64
C TYR A 132 -12.81 13.02 5.40
N SER A 133 -13.42 11.87 5.57
CA SER A 133 -14.61 11.71 6.41
C SER A 133 -14.47 10.42 7.20
N TRP A 134 -14.62 10.52 8.49
CA TRP A 134 -14.63 9.37 9.38
C TRP A 134 -15.71 9.55 10.43
N ASP A 135 -16.71 8.69 10.43
CA ASP A 135 -17.69 8.63 11.50
C ASP A 135 -17.21 7.66 12.58
N ALA A 136 -16.63 8.22 13.62
CA ALA A 136 -16.12 7.45 14.75
C ALA A 136 -17.26 6.78 15.57
N ASN A 137 -18.53 7.14 15.33
CA ASN A 137 -19.72 6.54 15.97
C ASN A 137 -19.61 6.40 17.51
N GLY A 138 -19.05 7.39 18.17
CA GLY A 138 -18.85 7.35 19.62
C GLY A 138 -17.55 6.70 20.08
N LEU A 139 -16.70 6.24 19.18
CA LEU A 139 -15.48 5.49 19.51
C LEU A 139 -14.55 6.23 20.49
N LEU A 140 -14.56 7.56 20.45
CA LEU A 140 -13.80 8.40 21.37
C LEU A 140 -14.57 8.73 22.66
N THR A 141 -15.91 8.68 22.62
CA THR A 141 -16.79 9.12 23.73
C THR A 141 -17.51 7.99 24.45
N ASP A 142 -17.66 6.81 23.86
CA ASP A 142 -18.43 5.67 24.41
C ASP A 142 -17.96 5.17 25.79
N THR A 143 -16.68 5.40 26.11
CA THR A 143 -16.11 5.02 27.42
C THR A 143 -16.07 6.17 28.42
N MET A 144 -16.52 7.37 28.04
CA MET A 144 -16.48 8.57 28.86
C MET A 144 -17.83 8.79 29.56
N ASP A 145 -17.78 9.29 30.81
CA ASP A 145 -18.99 9.77 31.49
C ASP A 145 -19.42 11.10 30.84
N GLU A 146 -20.70 11.23 30.51
CA GLU A 146 -21.26 12.47 29.92
C GLU A 146 -21.09 13.72 30.84
N ASN A 147 -20.87 13.50 32.13
CA ASN A 147 -20.59 14.56 33.12
C ASN A 147 -19.10 14.88 33.21
N ASP A 148 -18.21 14.16 32.50
CA ASP A 148 -16.80 14.48 32.46
C ASP A 148 -16.57 15.84 31.78
N LEU A 149 -15.70 16.65 32.37
CA LEU A 149 -15.35 17.97 31.82
C LEU A 149 -14.76 17.88 30.39
N LEU A 150 -14.16 16.73 30.03
CA LEU A 150 -13.57 16.50 28.73
C LEU A 150 -14.57 15.91 27.72
N TYR A 151 -15.71 15.36 28.17
CA TYR A 151 -16.70 14.74 27.27
C TYR A 151 -17.13 15.66 26.14
N GLY A 152 -17.52 16.90 26.48
CA GLY A 152 -17.96 17.89 25.50
C GLY A 152 -16.88 18.25 24.48
N GLN A 153 -15.63 18.33 24.91
CA GLN A 153 -14.50 18.61 24.00
C GLN A 153 -14.20 17.42 23.10
N THR A 154 -14.22 16.22 23.66
CA THR A 154 -13.99 14.98 22.90
C THR A 154 -15.10 14.75 21.88
N LYS A 155 -16.36 15.03 22.25
CA LYS A 155 -17.49 14.94 21.32
C LYS A 155 -17.40 15.97 20.18
N LEU A 156 -16.97 17.20 20.48
CA LEU A 156 -16.70 18.19 19.43
C LEU A 156 -15.54 17.77 18.52
N ALA A 157 -14.50 17.16 19.07
CA ALA A 157 -13.40 16.61 18.27
C ALA A 157 -13.89 15.46 17.37
N GLU A 158 -14.74 14.59 17.89
CA GLU A 158 -15.36 13.50 17.14
C GLU A 158 -16.28 14.02 16.02
N GLU A 159 -17.08 15.02 16.29
CA GLU A 159 -17.89 15.70 15.27
C GLU A 159 -17.02 16.43 14.23
N ALA A 160 -15.91 16.99 14.67
CA ALA A 160 -14.96 17.65 13.79
C ALA A 160 -14.27 16.66 12.81
N LEU A 161 -14.16 15.38 13.13
CA LEU A 161 -13.60 14.36 12.25
C LEU A 161 -14.58 13.87 11.17
N LYS A 162 -15.87 14.25 11.26
CA LYS A 162 -16.89 13.72 10.34
C LYS A 162 -16.76 14.17 8.91
N GLN A 163 -16.20 15.35 8.65
CA GLN A 163 -16.01 15.83 7.28
C GLN A 163 -14.98 16.97 7.21
N HIS A 164 -13.89 16.73 6.52
CA HIS A 164 -12.85 17.74 6.31
C HIS A 164 -12.38 17.77 4.87
N GLU A 165 -12.25 18.99 4.36
CA GLU A 165 -11.44 19.29 3.18
C GLU A 165 -10.02 19.55 3.63
N VAL A 166 -9.04 18.93 2.95
CA VAL A 166 -7.63 19.06 3.30
C VAL A 166 -6.79 19.35 2.08
N ASP A 167 -5.91 20.32 2.19
CA ASP A 167 -4.95 20.69 1.15
C ASP A 167 -3.71 19.78 1.18
N SER A 168 -3.50 19.09 2.29
CA SER A 168 -2.41 18.14 2.43
C SER A 168 -2.80 16.98 3.34
N MET A 169 -2.44 15.76 2.97
CA MET A 169 -2.63 14.55 3.76
C MET A 169 -1.46 13.61 3.55
N LYS A 170 -1.01 12.98 4.61
CA LYS A 170 -0.01 11.92 4.57
C LYS A 170 -0.51 10.71 5.36
N LEU A 171 -0.61 9.58 4.69
CA LEU A 171 -0.89 8.30 5.31
C LEU A 171 0.44 7.61 5.60
N ASN A 172 0.75 7.34 6.85
CA ASN A 172 1.94 6.59 7.24
C ASN A 172 1.54 5.16 7.58
N PHE A 173 2.21 4.22 6.95
CA PHE A 173 2.10 2.79 7.23
C PHE A 173 3.19 2.42 8.22
N ILE A 174 2.81 1.99 9.40
CA ILE A 174 3.77 1.65 10.46
C ILE A 174 3.49 0.26 11.02
N VAL A 175 4.53 -0.38 11.52
CA VAL A 175 4.43 -1.65 12.25
C VAL A 175 4.97 -1.42 13.66
N LEU A 176 4.08 -1.44 14.65
CA LEU A 176 4.42 -1.30 16.06
C LEU A 176 4.04 -2.59 16.80
N ASP A 177 5.02 -3.20 17.47
CA ASP A 177 4.82 -4.44 18.24
C ASP A 177 4.09 -5.55 17.46
N GLY A 178 4.39 -5.68 16.16
CA GLY A 178 3.76 -6.63 15.26
C GLY A 178 2.33 -6.26 14.82
N LYS A 179 1.81 -5.11 15.25
CA LYS A 179 0.55 -4.56 14.78
C LYS A 179 0.78 -3.56 13.65
N ARG A 180 -0.09 -3.60 12.68
CA ARG A 180 -0.08 -2.70 11.52
C ARG A 180 -1.03 -1.56 11.79
N GLU A 181 -0.54 -0.34 11.61
CA GLU A 181 -1.32 0.87 11.82
C GLU A 181 -1.12 1.82 10.63
N ILE A 182 -2.16 2.57 10.31
CA ILE A 182 -2.12 3.69 9.36
C ILE A 182 -2.41 4.94 10.18
N ILE A 183 -1.51 5.90 10.11
CA ILE A 183 -1.58 7.16 10.82
C ILE A 183 -1.51 8.33 9.83
#